data_df24bcd0afaccde5f120f49132db615e
#
_entry.id   df24bcd0afaccde5f120f49132db615e
#
_cell.length_a   1.000
_cell.length_b   1.000
_cell.length_c   1.000
_cell.angle_alpha   90.00
_cell.angle_beta   90.00
_cell.angle_gamma   90.00
#
_symmetry.space_group_name_H-M   'P 1'
#
loop_
_entity.id
_entity.type
_entity.pdbx_description
1 polymer ?
#
loop_
_entity_poly.entity_id
_entity_poly.type
_entity_poly.pdbx_seq_one_letter_code
_entity_poly.pdbx_strand_id
1 'polypeptide(L)'
;MARILAVKLSSLGDVLHALPAVAGFASVPGNEVEWAVQPPFAPLVERFSCVSRVWRVPRPSETRAWFRALAALRKERFDLVVDFQGLLKSAVVARAPRASRVLGPSFAREGSRFFYDELAARPGGPRRHAVDECFDALRHEGVPVPAEPSFPLDLPPVDPDALAPGLRGLSGPRVAVAPFSRWESKNWPAARFAEAIRLLVERRGARVYVAGGPGDAAASASIIESAGVPVANLCGRLSVAESASLFSRCAALLTNDSGPMHLAAAVGTRCVALFGPTSPDRTGPWGAHHRILRSACPKAPCRKRVCPLGTGACLSGVSAAEAVSAVLDGI
;
A
#
# COMPACT_ATOMS: atom_id res chain seq x y z
N MET A 1 6.78 27.82 -12.37
CA MET A 1 7.22 26.45 -12.76
C MET A 1 8.21 25.99 -11.70
N ALA A 2 7.86 24.96 -10.94
CA ALA A 2 8.73 24.45 -9.89
C ALA A 2 9.10 22.98 -10.14
N ARG A 3 10.37 22.65 -9.97
CA ARG A 3 10.87 21.28 -10.00
C ARG A 3 10.90 20.73 -8.57
N ILE A 4 10.09 19.72 -8.32
CA ILE A 4 9.83 19.18 -6.97
C ILE A 4 10.34 17.75 -6.86
N LEU A 5 11.05 17.42 -5.79
CA LEU A 5 11.42 16.04 -5.46
C LEU A 5 10.58 15.54 -4.29
N ALA A 6 9.74 14.55 -4.52
CA ALA A 6 9.07 13.79 -3.47
C ALA A 6 9.99 12.67 -2.95
N VAL A 7 10.18 12.58 -1.64
CA VAL A 7 10.97 11.52 -1.01
C VAL A 7 10.06 10.62 -0.18
N LYS A 8 9.82 9.41 -0.70
CA LYS A 8 9.12 8.34 0.03
C LYS A 8 9.71 7.00 -0.35
N LEU A 9 10.64 6.50 0.45
CA LEU A 9 11.50 5.38 0.09
C LEU A 9 10.80 4.01 0.23
N SER A 10 9.90 3.85 1.20
CA SER A 10 9.22 2.59 1.56
C SER A 10 8.13 2.86 2.61
N SER A 11 7.21 1.97 2.94
CA SER A 11 6.92 0.68 2.30
C SER A 11 5.87 0.85 1.19
N LEU A 12 5.38 -0.27 0.58
CA LEU A 12 4.39 -0.20 -0.50
C LEU A 12 3.15 0.64 -0.12
N GLY A 13 2.53 0.36 1.02
CA GLY A 13 1.38 1.15 1.49
C GLY A 13 1.72 2.61 1.73
N ASP A 14 2.90 2.90 2.33
CA ASP A 14 3.31 4.28 2.58
C ASP A 14 3.60 5.06 1.28
N VAL A 15 4.12 4.39 0.24
CA VAL A 15 4.30 4.98 -1.10
C VAL A 15 2.94 5.36 -1.68
N LEU A 16 1.97 4.45 -1.61
CA LEU A 16 0.60 4.72 -2.08
C LEU A 16 -0.09 5.83 -1.27
N HIS A 17 0.13 5.90 0.05
CA HIS A 17 -0.42 6.98 0.88
C HIS A 17 0.10 8.37 0.49
N ALA A 18 1.34 8.48 -0.02
CA ALA A 18 1.89 9.75 -0.43
C ALA A 18 1.46 10.17 -1.85
N LEU A 19 1.00 9.22 -2.69
CA LEU A 19 0.65 9.48 -4.09
C LEU A 19 -0.40 10.60 -4.26
N PRO A 20 -1.49 10.68 -3.49
CA PRO A 20 -2.46 11.77 -3.65
C PRO A 20 -1.88 13.16 -3.38
N ALA A 21 -0.97 13.27 -2.42
CA ALA A 21 -0.29 14.54 -2.15
C ALA A 21 0.67 14.92 -3.28
N VAL A 22 1.39 13.95 -3.82
CA VAL A 22 2.26 14.15 -5.00
C VAL A 22 1.44 14.55 -6.23
N ALA A 23 0.29 13.89 -6.46
CA ALA A 23 -0.64 14.27 -7.52
C ALA A 23 -1.16 15.72 -7.34
N GLY A 24 -1.41 16.14 -6.10
CA GLY A 24 -1.76 17.52 -5.78
C GLY A 24 -0.67 18.51 -6.16
N PHE A 25 0.61 18.23 -5.88
CA PHE A 25 1.72 19.08 -6.34
C PHE A 25 1.83 19.12 -7.86
N ALA A 26 1.65 17.97 -8.52
CA ALA A 26 1.73 17.88 -9.99
C ALA A 26 0.54 18.55 -10.70
N SER A 27 -0.61 18.72 -10.03
CA SER A 27 -1.78 19.40 -10.61
C SER A 27 -1.61 20.92 -10.73
N VAL A 28 -0.62 21.51 -10.05
CA VAL A 28 -0.30 22.93 -10.18
C VAL A 28 0.36 23.16 -11.54
N PRO A 29 -0.19 24.04 -12.40
CA PRO A 29 0.34 24.27 -13.73
C PRO A 29 1.83 24.68 -13.71
N GLY A 30 2.63 23.97 -14.51
CA GLY A 30 4.06 24.21 -14.62
C GLY A 30 4.92 23.50 -13.57
N ASN A 31 4.36 22.77 -12.62
CA ASN A 31 5.15 21.94 -11.73
C ASN A 31 5.56 20.63 -12.38
N GLU A 32 6.81 20.24 -12.14
CA GLU A 32 7.36 18.94 -12.51
C GLU A 32 7.74 18.18 -11.23
N VAL A 33 7.19 16.98 -11.03
CA VAL A 33 7.43 16.21 -9.82
C VAL A 33 8.21 14.93 -10.12
N GLU A 34 9.34 14.78 -9.46
CA GLU A 34 10.18 13.58 -9.46
C GLU A 34 10.05 12.84 -8.12
N TRP A 35 10.34 11.55 -8.11
CA TRP A 35 10.17 10.74 -6.89
C TRP A 35 11.41 9.90 -6.55
N ALA A 36 11.90 10.01 -5.31
CA ALA A 36 12.94 9.13 -4.76
C ALA A 36 12.33 7.97 -3.99
N VAL A 37 12.62 6.74 -4.42
CA VAL A 37 12.04 5.51 -3.88
C VAL A 37 13.04 4.35 -3.88
N GLN A 38 12.85 3.37 -3.01
CA GLN A 38 13.68 2.14 -3.03
C GLN A 38 13.41 1.28 -4.27
N PRO A 39 14.44 0.61 -4.83
CA PRO A 39 14.34 -0.17 -6.07
C PRO A 39 13.15 -1.12 -6.17
N PRO A 40 12.74 -1.87 -5.10
CA PRO A 40 11.59 -2.77 -5.20
C PRO A 40 10.25 -2.09 -5.50
N PHE A 41 10.11 -0.79 -5.25
CA PHE A 41 8.88 -0.03 -5.46
C PHE A 41 8.96 0.88 -6.69
N ALA A 42 10.14 1.05 -7.28
CA ALA A 42 10.34 1.91 -8.44
C ALA A 42 9.44 1.51 -9.63
N PRO A 43 9.28 0.22 -9.98
CA PRO A 43 8.40 -0.17 -11.10
C PRO A 43 6.94 0.24 -10.92
N LEU A 44 6.46 0.38 -9.67
CA LEU A 44 5.13 0.91 -9.41
C LEU A 44 5.10 2.44 -9.55
N VAL A 45 6.10 3.14 -8.98
CA VAL A 45 6.16 4.62 -9.03
C VAL A 45 6.36 5.12 -10.45
N GLU A 46 7.03 4.36 -11.31
CA GLU A 46 7.15 4.62 -12.76
C GLU A 46 5.81 4.56 -13.50
N ARG A 47 4.76 4.04 -12.86
CA ARG A 47 3.37 4.01 -13.35
C ARG A 47 2.50 5.13 -12.78
N PHE A 48 3.05 6.00 -11.95
CA PHE A 48 2.32 7.18 -11.49
C PHE A 48 2.39 8.25 -12.56
N SER A 49 1.28 8.52 -13.24
CA SER A 49 1.25 9.47 -14.37
C SER A 49 1.55 10.92 -13.98
N CYS A 50 1.56 11.21 -12.67
CA CYS A 50 1.95 12.50 -12.11
C CYS A 50 3.45 12.63 -11.79
N VAL A 51 4.25 11.59 -12.05
CA VAL A 51 5.69 11.57 -11.76
C VAL A 51 6.48 11.53 -13.06
N SER A 52 7.33 12.55 -13.29
CA SER A 52 8.13 12.68 -14.51
C SER A 52 9.39 11.82 -14.50
N ARG A 53 9.97 11.59 -13.30
CA ARG A 53 11.22 10.82 -13.15
C ARG A 53 11.27 10.11 -11.81
N VAL A 54 11.79 8.87 -11.81
CA VAL A 54 11.98 8.05 -10.60
C VAL A 54 13.46 7.88 -10.28
N TRP A 55 13.83 8.25 -9.06
CA TRP A 55 15.16 8.07 -8.50
C TRP A 55 15.18 6.79 -7.65
N ARG A 56 15.91 5.79 -8.13
CA ARG A 56 16.07 4.52 -7.40
C ARG A 56 17.16 4.68 -6.34
N VAL A 57 16.74 4.76 -5.07
CA VAL A 57 17.62 4.94 -3.93
C VAL A 57 17.69 3.63 -3.15
N PRO A 58 18.79 2.85 -3.22
CA PRO A 58 18.98 1.60 -2.49
C PRO A 58 18.89 1.80 -0.97
N ARG A 59 18.98 0.72 -0.20
CA ARG A 59 19.03 0.82 1.27
C ARG A 59 20.42 1.31 1.73
N PRO A 60 20.52 1.99 2.88
CA PRO A 60 21.84 2.37 3.44
C PRO A 60 22.79 1.17 3.64
N SER A 61 22.27 -0.03 3.89
CA SER A 61 23.04 -1.27 3.99
C SER A 61 23.72 -1.69 2.68
N GLU A 62 23.23 -1.22 1.53
CA GLU A 62 23.82 -1.37 0.21
C GLU A 62 24.78 -0.21 -0.07
N THR A 63 25.80 -0.06 0.76
CA THR A 63 26.62 1.15 0.95
C THR A 63 27.10 1.79 -0.35
N ARG A 64 27.75 1.04 -1.25
CA ARG A 64 28.25 1.58 -2.52
C ARG A 64 27.15 2.13 -3.42
N ALA A 65 26.04 1.39 -3.54
CA ALA A 65 24.90 1.78 -4.37
C ALA A 65 24.15 2.97 -3.74
N TRP A 66 24.01 3.00 -2.42
CA TRP A 66 23.47 4.13 -1.67
C TRP A 66 24.24 5.43 -1.94
N PHE A 67 25.56 5.44 -1.72
CA PHE A 67 26.37 6.65 -1.94
C PHE A 67 26.40 7.07 -3.41
N ARG A 68 26.34 6.13 -4.35
CA ARG A 68 26.23 6.43 -5.78
C ARG A 68 24.90 7.16 -6.10
N ALA A 69 23.79 6.71 -5.51
CA ALA A 69 22.50 7.36 -5.68
C ALA A 69 22.49 8.78 -5.09
N LEU A 70 23.05 8.98 -3.88
CA LEU A 70 23.19 10.30 -3.28
C LEU A 70 24.08 11.22 -4.11
N ALA A 71 25.20 10.72 -4.65
CA ALA A 71 26.09 11.48 -5.51
C ALA A 71 25.43 11.89 -6.84
N ALA A 72 24.54 11.05 -7.37
CA ALA A 72 23.74 11.40 -8.54
C ALA A 72 22.72 12.52 -8.22
N LEU A 73 21.97 12.38 -7.11
CA LEU A 73 21.04 13.41 -6.64
C LEU A 73 21.75 14.75 -6.35
N ARG A 74 22.97 14.73 -5.81
CA ARG A 74 23.74 15.95 -5.49
C ARG A 74 24.04 16.83 -6.70
N LYS A 75 24.00 16.29 -7.91
CA LYS A 75 24.19 17.04 -9.16
C LYS A 75 22.94 17.78 -9.62
N GLU A 76 21.78 17.40 -9.08
CA GLU A 76 20.48 17.94 -9.45
C GLU A 76 20.14 19.19 -8.61
N ARG A 77 19.22 20.00 -9.17
CA ARG A 77 18.66 21.18 -8.51
C ARG A 77 17.14 21.05 -8.47
N PHE A 78 16.55 21.34 -7.32
CA PHE A 78 15.12 21.38 -7.10
C PHE A 78 14.73 22.70 -6.42
N ASP A 79 13.55 23.20 -6.75
CA ASP A 79 12.97 24.35 -6.04
C ASP A 79 12.46 23.92 -4.67
N LEU A 80 11.88 22.73 -4.58
CA LEU A 80 11.35 22.14 -3.36
C LEU A 80 11.68 20.64 -3.28
N VAL A 81 12.11 20.19 -2.11
CA VAL A 81 12.18 18.77 -1.76
C VAL A 81 11.18 18.51 -0.65
N VAL A 82 10.27 17.55 -0.80
CA VAL A 82 9.29 17.16 0.21
C VAL A 82 9.57 15.75 0.70
N ASP A 83 9.93 15.61 1.97
CA ASP A 83 10.07 14.29 2.60
C ASP A 83 8.75 13.87 3.24
N PHE A 84 8.10 12.86 2.66
CA PHE A 84 6.87 12.25 3.18
C PHE A 84 7.15 11.10 4.15
N GLN A 85 8.40 10.78 4.46
CA GLN A 85 8.74 9.63 5.31
C GLN A 85 9.15 10.01 6.73
N GLY A 86 9.92 11.08 6.90
CA GLY A 86 10.30 11.62 8.19
C GLY A 86 11.25 10.76 9.02
N LEU A 87 12.12 9.96 8.37
CA LEU A 87 13.14 9.14 9.01
C LEU A 87 14.53 9.66 8.65
N LEU A 88 15.55 9.37 9.48
CA LEU A 88 16.92 9.82 9.21
C LEU A 88 17.39 9.45 7.80
N LYS A 89 17.13 8.22 7.35
CA LYS A 89 17.52 7.78 5.99
C LYS A 89 16.87 8.59 4.87
N SER A 90 15.61 8.97 5.02
CA SER A 90 14.90 9.76 4.01
C SER A 90 15.32 11.24 4.07
N ALA A 91 15.61 11.76 5.24
CA ALA A 91 16.11 13.10 5.44
C ALA A 91 17.50 13.31 4.79
N VAL A 92 18.38 12.31 4.88
CA VAL A 92 19.68 12.31 4.17
C VAL A 92 19.46 12.35 2.65
N VAL A 93 18.49 11.58 2.13
CA VAL A 93 18.15 11.61 0.70
C VAL A 93 17.56 12.97 0.30
N ALA A 94 16.68 13.52 1.12
CA ALA A 94 16.05 14.82 0.87
C ALA A 94 17.09 15.96 0.84
N ARG A 95 18.16 15.85 1.61
CA ARG A 95 19.23 16.86 1.67
C ARG A 95 20.37 16.62 0.65
N ALA A 96 20.33 15.49 -0.07
CA ALA A 96 21.39 15.17 -1.03
C ALA A 96 21.40 16.13 -2.25
N PRO A 97 20.28 16.46 -2.91
CA PRO A 97 20.28 17.40 -4.02
C PRO A 97 20.51 18.84 -3.55
N ARG A 98 20.79 19.74 -4.49
CA ARG A 98 20.73 21.17 -4.25
C ARG A 98 19.28 21.60 -4.29
N ALA A 99 18.74 22.08 -3.17
CA ALA A 99 17.35 22.51 -3.08
C ALA A 99 17.25 23.92 -2.53
N SER A 100 16.30 24.71 -3.01
CA SER A 100 15.99 26.03 -2.43
C SER A 100 15.36 25.87 -1.06
N ARG A 101 14.49 24.84 -0.89
CA ARG A 101 13.87 24.47 0.40
C ARG A 101 13.70 22.96 0.51
N VAL A 102 13.81 22.46 1.74
CA VAL A 102 13.53 21.05 2.10
C VAL A 102 12.48 21.03 3.18
N LEU A 103 11.28 20.54 2.83
CA LEU A 103 10.13 20.41 3.70
C LEU A 103 10.06 19.01 4.29
N GLY A 104 10.06 18.90 5.62
CA GLY A 104 9.83 17.64 6.33
C GLY A 104 8.40 17.50 6.86
N PRO A 105 7.96 16.27 7.22
CA PRO A 105 6.66 16.07 7.83
C PRO A 105 6.66 16.42 9.31
N SER A 106 5.50 16.81 9.85
CA SER A 106 5.31 17.14 11.26
C SER A 106 5.64 15.99 12.22
N PHE A 107 5.61 14.74 11.73
CA PHE A 107 5.91 13.54 12.49
C PHE A 107 7.35 13.05 12.35
N ALA A 108 8.27 13.93 11.95
CA ALA A 108 9.70 13.67 11.82
C ALA A 108 10.29 13.05 13.09
N ARG A 109 11.10 12.02 12.96
CA ARG A 109 11.70 11.24 14.05
C ARG A 109 13.12 10.79 13.71
N GLU A 110 13.80 10.10 14.61
CA GLU A 110 15.19 9.64 14.43
C GLU A 110 16.17 10.81 14.18
N GLY A 111 15.86 12.02 14.68
CA GLY A 111 16.68 13.21 14.43
C GLY A 111 16.52 13.81 13.03
N SER A 112 15.63 13.30 12.18
CA SER A 112 15.46 13.77 10.80
C SER A 112 15.07 15.25 10.70
N ARG A 113 14.39 15.80 11.73
CA ARG A 113 13.96 17.20 11.79
C ARG A 113 15.11 18.20 11.55
N PHE A 114 16.32 17.86 11.91
CA PHE A 114 17.49 18.73 11.75
C PHE A 114 17.98 18.85 10.30
N PHE A 115 17.45 18.06 9.40
CA PHE A 115 17.77 18.06 7.98
C PHE A 115 16.79 18.88 7.13
N TYR A 116 15.70 19.38 7.72
CA TYR A 116 14.69 20.15 7.01
C TYR A 116 14.83 21.63 7.31
N ASP A 117 14.55 22.46 6.32
CA ASP A 117 14.47 23.91 6.51
C ASP A 117 13.16 24.26 7.23
N GLU A 118 12.07 23.52 6.91
CA GLU A 118 10.74 23.70 7.46
C GLU A 118 10.08 22.34 7.76
N LEU A 119 9.10 22.35 8.66
CA LEU A 119 8.23 21.21 8.93
C LEU A 119 6.80 21.56 8.58
N ALA A 120 6.13 20.72 7.82
CA ALA A 120 4.71 20.87 7.54
C ALA A 120 3.92 20.90 8.86
N ALA A 121 3.13 21.96 9.07
CA ALA A 121 2.36 22.12 10.28
C ALA A 121 1.30 20.99 10.38
N ARG A 122 1.25 20.36 11.56
CA ARG A 122 0.19 19.40 11.86
C ARG A 122 -1.02 20.14 12.38
N PRO A 123 -2.18 20.09 11.70
CA PRO A 123 -3.42 20.55 12.30
C PRO A 123 -3.68 19.84 13.64
N GLY A 124 -4.15 20.57 14.64
CA GLY A 124 -4.52 19.98 15.93
C GLY A 124 -5.60 18.91 15.79
N GLY A 125 -5.70 17.99 16.75
CA GLY A 125 -6.77 16.99 16.79
C GLY A 125 -6.29 15.55 16.86
N PRO A 126 -7.23 14.58 16.72
CA PRO A 126 -6.93 13.14 16.81
C PRO A 126 -5.97 12.68 15.71
N ARG A 127 -5.50 11.44 15.82
CA ARG A 127 -4.69 10.81 14.77
C ARG A 127 -5.49 10.74 13.49
N ARG A 128 -4.87 11.20 12.39
CA ARG A 128 -5.46 11.20 11.07
C ARG A 128 -4.98 10.01 10.25
N HIS A 129 -5.67 9.75 9.16
CA HIS A 129 -5.23 8.77 8.19
C HIS A 129 -3.88 9.17 7.57
N ALA A 130 -3.06 8.19 7.18
CA ALA A 130 -1.72 8.45 6.64
C ALA A 130 -1.75 9.27 5.32
N VAL A 131 -2.80 9.17 4.52
CA VAL A 131 -3.02 10.01 3.33
C VAL A 131 -3.21 11.48 3.76
N ASP A 132 -4.05 11.74 4.77
CA ASP A 132 -4.26 13.10 5.29
C ASP A 132 -2.99 13.70 5.89
N GLU A 133 -2.16 12.86 6.54
CA GLU A 133 -0.85 13.29 7.05
C GLU A 133 0.07 13.75 5.91
N CYS A 134 -0.03 13.15 4.71
CA CYS A 134 0.73 13.57 3.54
C CYS A 134 0.21 14.90 2.96
N PHE A 135 -1.09 15.19 3.07
CA PHE A 135 -1.67 16.47 2.64
C PHE A 135 -1.20 17.67 3.45
N ASP A 136 -0.56 17.47 4.60
CA ASP A 136 0.00 18.59 5.36
C ASP A 136 1.06 19.35 4.56
N ALA A 137 1.80 18.65 3.68
CA ALA A 137 2.75 19.28 2.77
C ALA A 137 2.04 20.21 1.74
N LEU A 138 0.89 19.80 1.19
CA LEU A 138 0.09 20.65 0.30
C LEU A 138 -0.41 21.90 1.03
N ARG A 139 -0.98 21.73 2.24
CA ARG A 139 -1.48 22.84 3.07
C ARG A 139 -0.38 23.83 3.39
N HIS A 140 0.82 23.32 3.71
CA HIS A 140 1.98 24.16 4.01
C HIS A 140 2.41 25.01 2.80
N GLU A 141 2.37 24.46 1.61
CA GLU A 141 2.71 25.13 0.35
C GLU A 141 1.55 25.95 -0.25
N GLY A 142 0.41 26.04 0.43
CA GLY A 142 -0.77 26.73 -0.09
C GLY A 142 -1.41 26.06 -1.31
N VAL A 143 -1.09 24.79 -1.57
CA VAL A 143 -1.70 24.02 -2.63
C VAL A 143 -3.04 23.46 -2.16
N PRO A 144 -4.14 23.62 -2.92
CA PRO A 144 -5.43 23.08 -2.55
C PRO A 144 -5.39 21.56 -2.30
N VAL A 145 -5.96 21.14 -1.16
CA VAL A 145 -6.13 19.71 -0.87
C VAL A 145 -7.36 19.23 -1.62
N PRO A 146 -7.26 18.18 -2.48
CA PRO A 146 -8.42 17.68 -3.19
C PRO A 146 -9.43 17.07 -2.23
N ALA A 147 -10.73 17.32 -2.47
CA ALA A 147 -11.82 16.73 -1.68
C ALA A 147 -11.83 15.21 -1.79
N GLU A 148 -11.53 14.69 -2.98
CA GLU A 148 -11.36 13.28 -3.24
C GLU A 148 -9.92 13.01 -3.67
N PRO A 149 -9.15 12.22 -2.90
CA PRO A 149 -7.79 11.83 -3.25
C PRO A 149 -7.73 11.05 -4.55
N SER A 150 -6.87 11.48 -5.47
CA SER A 150 -6.61 10.79 -6.73
C SER A 150 -5.37 9.90 -6.61
N PHE A 151 -5.46 8.71 -7.19
CA PHE A 151 -4.35 7.76 -7.31
C PHE A 151 -4.06 7.53 -8.82
N PRO A 152 -3.36 8.44 -9.48
CA PRO A 152 -3.14 8.40 -10.93
C PRO A 152 -2.13 7.31 -11.30
N LEU A 153 -2.64 6.09 -11.53
CA LEU A 153 -1.89 4.88 -11.88
C LEU A 153 -2.14 4.52 -13.35
N ASP A 154 -1.08 4.43 -14.13
CA ASP A 154 -1.10 3.86 -15.47
C ASP A 154 -0.91 2.34 -15.37
N LEU A 155 -2.00 1.60 -15.45
CA LEU A 155 -2.02 0.17 -15.22
C LEU A 155 -1.70 -0.61 -16.50
N PRO A 156 -0.77 -1.59 -16.44
CA PRO A 156 -0.54 -2.48 -17.57
C PRO A 156 -1.79 -3.33 -17.84
N PRO A 157 -2.07 -3.72 -19.10
CA PRO A 157 -3.18 -4.60 -19.41
C PRO A 157 -2.98 -5.98 -18.79
N VAL A 158 -3.98 -6.46 -18.06
CA VAL A 158 -4.03 -7.81 -17.51
C VAL A 158 -5.38 -8.43 -17.83
N ASP A 159 -5.37 -9.61 -18.41
CA ASP A 159 -6.55 -10.44 -18.60
C ASP A 159 -6.58 -11.54 -17.52
N PRO A 160 -7.47 -11.44 -16.51
CA PRO A 160 -7.56 -12.43 -15.45
C PRO A 160 -7.92 -13.83 -15.96
N ASP A 161 -8.71 -13.94 -17.02
CA ASP A 161 -9.15 -15.22 -17.56
C ASP A 161 -8.03 -15.94 -18.33
N ALA A 162 -7.10 -15.17 -18.95
CA ALA A 162 -5.88 -15.71 -19.53
C ALA A 162 -4.87 -16.18 -18.46
N LEU A 163 -4.81 -15.47 -17.32
CA LEU A 163 -3.96 -15.87 -16.19
C LEU A 163 -4.43 -17.16 -15.50
N ALA A 164 -5.73 -17.49 -15.59
CA ALA A 164 -6.36 -18.57 -14.87
C ALA A 164 -7.32 -19.38 -15.73
N PRO A 165 -6.85 -20.06 -16.79
CA PRO A 165 -7.72 -20.83 -17.69
C PRO A 165 -8.53 -21.92 -16.97
N GLY A 166 -8.04 -22.45 -15.85
CA GLY A 166 -8.76 -23.42 -15.02
C GLY A 166 -10.01 -22.88 -14.32
N LEU A 167 -10.24 -21.57 -14.33
CA LEU A 167 -11.44 -20.94 -13.75
C LEU A 167 -12.53 -20.60 -14.77
N ARG A 168 -12.33 -20.93 -16.07
CA ARG A 168 -13.28 -20.59 -17.16
C ARG A 168 -14.68 -21.19 -17.00
N GLY A 169 -14.79 -22.31 -16.26
CA GLY A 169 -16.09 -22.94 -15.96
C GLY A 169 -16.92 -22.21 -14.89
N LEU A 170 -16.32 -21.24 -14.18
CA LEU A 170 -16.99 -20.45 -13.16
C LEU A 170 -17.49 -19.13 -13.75
N SER A 171 -18.74 -18.78 -13.46
CA SER A 171 -19.41 -17.56 -13.99
C SER A 171 -19.61 -16.47 -12.95
N GLY A 172 -19.28 -16.74 -11.69
CA GLY A 172 -19.42 -15.80 -10.59
C GLY A 172 -18.40 -14.64 -10.61
N PRO A 173 -18.47 -13.76 -9.61
CA PRO A 173 -17.62 -12.59 -9.53
C PRO A 173 -16.13 -12.97 -9.42
N ARG A 174 -15.26 -12.08 -9.91
CA ARG A 174 -13.81 -12.19 -9.66
C ARG A 174 -13.52 -11.64 -8.27
N VAL A 175 -12.88 -12.45 -7.43
CA VAL A 175 -12.48 -12.08 -6.07
C VAL A 175 -10.99 -12.33 -5.92
N ALA A 176 -10.24 -11.29 -5.57
CA ALA A 176 -8.84 -11.44 -5.19
C ALA A 176 -8.72 -11.78 -3.70
N VAL A 177 -7.72 -12.58 -3.35
CA VAL A 177 -7.38 -12.92 -1.96
C VAL A 177 -5.89 -12.70 -1.75
N ALA A 178 -5.52 -11.87 -0.75
CA ALA A 178 -4.13 -11.61 -0.39
C ALA A 178 -3.89 -11.99 1.09
N PRO A 179 -3.57 -13.28 1.35
CA PRO A 179 -3.60 -13.83 2.71
C PRO A 179 -2.33 -13.57 3.52
N PHE A 180 -1.33 -12.87 2.96
CA PHE A 180 -0.02 -12.76 3.59
C PHE A 180 0.33 -11.34 4.02
N SER A 181 0.97 -11.23 5.19
CA SER A 181 1.59 -10.02 5.69
C SER A 181 2.95 -10.34 6.30
N ARG A 182 3.87 -9.36 6.27
CA ARG A 182 5.20 -9.49 6.89
C ARG A 182 5.18 -9.62 8.41
N TRP A 183 4.09 -9.25 9.06
CA TRP A 183 3.92 -9.39 10.51
C TRP A 183 3.05 -10.60 10.79
N GLU A 184 3.57 -11.55 11.56
CA GLU A 184 2.83 -12.73 11.99
C GLU A 184 1.48 -12.36 12.63
N SER A 185 1.48 -11.37 13.51
CA SER A 185 0.28 -10.91 14.22
C SER A 185 -0.80 -10.27 13.33
N LYS A 186 -0.49 -9.96 12.08
CA LYS A 186 -1.45 -9.45 11.09
C LYS A 186 -2.05 -10.56 10.23
N ASN A 187 -1.55 -11.77 10.30
CA ASN A 187 -2.03 -12.86 9.47
C ASN A 187 -3.26 -13.52 10.11
N TRP A 188 -4.36 -13.48 9.38
CA TRP A 188 -5.52 -14.31 9.71
C TRP A 188 -5.17 -15.78 9.51
N PRO A 189 -5.72 -16.71 10.31
CA PRO A 189 -5.36 -18.11 10.19
C PRO A 189 -5.54 -18.67 8.78
N ALA A 190 -4.55 -19.41 8.29
CA ALA A 190 -4.57 -19.99 6.93
C ALA A 190 -5.80 -20.86 6.67
N ALA A 191 -6.22 -21.65 7.66
CA ALA A 191 -7.44 -22.46 7.58
C ALA A 191 -8.70 -21.61 7.37
N ARG A 192 -8.75 -20.39 7.92
CA ARG A 192 -9.87 -19.47 7.72
C ARG A 192 -9.89 -18.90 6.29
N PHE A 193 -8.71 -18.61 5.71
CA PHE A 193 -8.63 -18.24 4.29
C PHE A 193 -9.07 -19.39 3.40
N ALA A 194 -8.64 -20.62 3.66
CA ALA A 194 -9.06 -21.80 2.90
C ALA A 194 -10.58 -21.99 2.96
N GLU A 195 -11.18 -21.90 4.14
CA GLU A 195 -12.63 -21.97 4.36
C GLU A 195 -13.36 -20.84 3.62
N ALA A 196 -12.87 -19.59 3.69
CA ALA A 196 -13.48 -18.45 2.99
C ALA A 196 -13.41 -18.61 1.46
N ILE A 197 -12.28 -19.07 0.92
CA ILE A 197 -12.11 -19.35 -0.50
C ILE A 197 -13.12 -20.41 -0.95
N ARG A 198 -13.22 -21.52 -0.22
CA ARG A 198 -14.19 -22.59 -0.51
C ARG A 198 -15.61 -22.05 -0.52
N LEU A 199 -16.02 -21.30 0.50
CA LEU A 199 -17.36 -20.72 0.58
C LEU A 199 -17.67 -19.72 -0.55
N LEU A 200 -16.69 -18.92 -1.00
CA LEU A 200 -16.86 -18.01 -2.13
C LEU A 200 -17.14 -18.76 -3.43
N VAL A 201 -16.42 -19.84 -3.69
CA VAL A 201 -16.61 -20.68 -4.88
C VAL A 201 -17.94 -21.45 -4.80
N GLU A 202 -18.21 -22.14 -3.69
CA GLU A 202 -19.43 -22.98 -3.54
C GLU A 202 -20.73 -22.16 -3.57
N ARG A 203 -20.75 -20.97 -2.91
CA ARG A 203 -21.99 -20.18 -2.78
C ARG A 203 -22.28 -19.30 -3.99
N ARG A 204 -21.27 -18.88 -4.74
CA ARG A 204 -21.41 -17.88 -5.81
C ARG A 204 -20.69 -18.24 -7.10
N GLY A 205 -20.04 -19.40 -7.19
CA GLY A 205 -19.21 -19.74 -8.35
C GLY A 205 -18.09 -18.71 -8.58
N ALA A 206 -17.58 -18.08 -7.49
CA ALA A 206 -16.62 -17.01 -7.59
C ALA A 206 -15.30 -17.50 -8.24
N ARG A 207 -14.74 -16.69 -9.12
CA ARG A 207 -13.38 -16.88 -9.66
C ARG A 207 -12.38 -16.27 -8.70
N VAL A 208 -11.68 -17.13 -7.95
CA VAL A 208 -10.77 -16.69 -6.88
C VAL A 208 -9.33 -16.69 -7.36
N TYR A 209 -8.66 -15.55 -7.14
CA TYR A 209 -7.25 -15.29 -7.49
C TYR A 209 -6.45 -15.01 -6.22
N VAL A 210 -5.55 -15.92 -5.83
CA VAL A 210 -4.67 -15.69 -4.68
C VAL A 210 -3.43 -14.94 -5.15
N ALA A 211 -3.19 -13.76 -4.60
CA ALA A 211 -2.08 -12.88 -4.92
C ALA A 211 -1.12 -12.72 -3.73
N GLY A 212 0.16 -12.66 -4.03
CA GLY A 212 1.24 -12.51 -3.05
C GLY A 212 2.61 -12.40 -3.73
N GLY A 213 3.66 -12.21 -2.94
CA GLY A 213 5.03 -12.19 -3.43
C GLY A 213 5.57 -13.58 -3.77
N PRO A 214 6.77 -13.65 -4.39
CA PRO A 214 7.39 -14.95 -4.72
C PRO A 214 7.60 -15.86 -3.50
N GLY A 215 7.90 -15.28 -2.32
CA GLY A 215 8.07 -16.02 -1.08
C GLY A 215 6.78 -16.63 -0.51
N ASP A 216 5.63 -16.23 -1.02
CA ASP A 216 4.32 -16.68 -0.52
C ASP A 216 3.78 -17.89 -1.30
N ALA A 217 4.44 -18.31 -2.39
CA ALA A 217 3.94 -19.32 -3.34
C ALA A 217 3.65 -20.68 -2.68
N ALA A 218 4.54 -21.17 -1.81
CA ALA A 218 4.36 -22.46 -1.14
C ALA A 218 3.22 -22.41 -0.11
N ALA A 219 3.17 -21.35 0.73
CA ALA A 219 2.12 -21.18 1.72
C ALA A 219 0.75 -20.98 1.05
N SER A 220 0.70 -20.30 -0.09
CA SER A 220 -0.54 -20.14 -0.86
C SER A 220 -1.01 -21.46 -1.47
N ALA A 221 -0.10 -22.32 -1.95
CA ALA A 221 -0.44 -23.65 -2.44
C ALA A 221 -1.12 -24.49 -1.35
N SER A 222 -0.61 -24.47 -0.11
CA SER A 222 -1.22 -25.19 1.02
C SER A 222 -2.61 -24.66 1.38
N ILE A 223 -2.84 -23.34 1.31
CA ILE A 223 -4.17 -22.75 1.52
C ILE A 223 -5.15 -23.23 0.45
N ILE A 224 -4.72 -23.23 -0.81
CA ILE A 224 -5.54 -23.63 -1.96
C ILE A 224 -5.88 -25.13 -1.90
N GLU A 225 -4.90 -25.97 -1.57
CA GLU A 225 -5.11 -27.40 -1.36
C GLU A 225 -6.13 -27.65 -0.27
N SER A 226 -6.00 -26.94 0.86
CA SER A 226 -6.96 -27.05 1.98
C SER A 226 -8.36 -26.52 1.62
N ALA A 227 -8.47 -25.60 0.66
CA ALA A 227 -9.79 -25.13 0.20
C ALA A 227 -10.52 -26.17 -0.66
N GLY A 228 -9.81 -27.03 -1.40
CA GLY A 228 -10.37 -28.14 -2.16
C GLY A 228 -11.25 -27.73 -3.34
N VAL A 229 -11.11 -26.51 -3.85
CA VAL A 229 -11.89 -25.94 -4.96
C VAL A 229 -10.98 -25.29 -6.00
N PRO A 230 -11.45 -25.05 -7.24
CA PRO A 230 -10.65 -24.38 -8.27
C PRO A 230 -10.27 -22.96 -7.86
N VAL A 231 -8.98 -22.66 -7.83
CA VAL A 231 -8.40 -21.34 -7.46
C VAL A 231 -7.16 -21.07 -8.30
N ALA A 232 -6.95 -19.82 -8.70
CA ALA A 232 -5.73 -19.40 -9.36
C ALA A 232 -4.67 -18.97 -8.34
N ASN A 233 -3.55 -19.69 -8.28
CA ASN A 233 -2.38 -19.24 -7.53
C ASN A 233 -1.52 -18.30 -8.40
N LEU A 234 -1.54 -17.00 -8.08
CA LEU A 234 -0.76 -15.98 -8.77
C LEU A 234 0.39 -15.42 -7.92
N CYS A 235 0.68 -16.03 -6.77
CA CYS A 235 1.78 -15.62 -5.91
C CYS A 235 3.13 -15.73 -6.65
N GLY A 236 3.86 -14.61 -6.71
CA GLY A 236 5.14 -14.49 -7.40
C GLY A 236 5.07 -14.44 -8.92
N ARG A 237 3.87 -14.49 -9.51
CA ARG A 237 3.67 -14.48 -10.97
C ARG A 237 3.40 -13.10 -11.56
N LEU A 238 3.04 -12.15 -10.72
CA LEU A 238 2.69 -10.78 -11.11
C LEU A 238 3.64 -9.77 -10.46
N SER A 239 4.02 -8.77 -11.20
CA SER A 239 4.60 -7.55 -10.65
C SER A 239 3.56 -6.80 -9.78
N VAL A 240 4.00 -5.82 -9.02
CA VAL A 240 3.09 -4.98 -8.22
C VAL A 240 2.09 -4.25 -9.10
N ALA A 241 2.50 -3.75 -10.26
CA ALA A 241 1.62 -3.06 -11.21
C ALA A 241 0.59 -4.00 -11.86
N GLU A 242 0.99 -5.21 -12.24
CA GLU A 242 0.06 -6.24 -12.75
C GLU A 242 -0.91 -6.71 -11.66
N SER A 243 -0.45 -6.79 -10.41
CA SER A 243 -1.34 -7.07 -9.27
C SER A 243 -2.39 -5.97 -9.09
N ALA A 244 -2.02 -4.68 -9.28
CA ALA A 244 -2.97 -3.57 -9.28
C ALA A 244 -4.01 -3.72 -10.41
N SER A 245 -3.55 -4.07 -11.62
CA SER A 245 -4.42 -4.33 -12.77
C SER A 245 -5.37 -5.51 -12.54
N LEU A 246 -4.88 -6.59 -11.94
CA LEU A 246 -5.74 -7.72 -11.54
C LEU A 246 -6.80 -7.25 -10.55
N PHE A 247 -6.39 -6.51 -9.51
CA PHE A 247 -7.32 -6.03 -8.48
C PHE A 247 -8.40 -5.12 -9.08
N SER A 248 -8.05 -4.21 -9.98
CA SER A 248 -9.03 -3.34 -10.66
C SER A 248 -10.08 -4.10 -11.48
N ARG A 249 -9.82 -5.38 -11.80
CA ARG A 249 -10.76 -6.27 -12.51
C ARG A 249 -11.53 -7.21 -11.57
N CYS A 250 -11.28 -7.11 -10.27
CA CYS A 250 -11.97 -7.89 -9.25
C CYS A 250 -13.07 -7.06 -8.58
N ALA A 251 -14.18 -7.69 -8.25
CA ALA A 251 -15.27 -7.06 -7.51
C ALA A 251 -14.86 -6.73 -6.07
N ALA A 252 -14.00 -7.56 -5.47
CA ALA A 252 -13.47 -7.32 -4.13
C ALA A 252 -12.08 -7.97 -3.92
N LEU A 253 -11.37 -7.46 -2.90
CA LEU A 253 -10.17 -8.06 -2.34
C LEU A 253 -10.42 -8.45 -0.87
N LEU A 254 -10.27 -9.73 -0.51
CA LEU A 254 -10.16 -10.18 0.87
C LEU A 254 -8.69 -10.23 1.28
N THR A 255 -8.31 -9.52 2.34
CA THR A 255 -6.90 -9.33 2.66
C THR A 255 -6.61 -9.04 4.13
N ASN A 256 -5.41 -9.35 4.57
CA ASN A 256 -4.85 -8.80 5.80
C ASN A 256 -4.49 -7.30 5.63
N ASP A 257 -4.24 -6.59 6.74
CA ASP A 257 -3.61 -5.26 6.72
C ASP A 257 -2.18 -5.36 6.14
N SER A 258 -2.06 -5.20 4.84
CA SER A 258 -0.82 -5.39 4.07
C SER A 258 -0.77 -4.53 2.80
N GLY A 259 0.36 -4.57 2.08
CA GLY A 259 0.55 -3.79 0.86
C GLY A 259 -0.55 -3.97 -0.21
N PRO A 260 -0.97 -5.19 -0.52
CA PRO A 260 -2.08 -5.46 -1.44
C PRO A 260 -3.38 -4.72 -1.11
N MET A 261 -3.72 -4.56 0.16
CA MET A 261 -4.89 -3.78 0.59
C MET A 261 -4.84 -2.34 0.08
N HIS A 262 -3.71 -1.66 0.28
CA HIS A 262 -3.55 -0.28 -0.17
C HIS A 262 -3.53 -0.17 -1.69
N LEU A 263 -2.95 -1.17 -2.36
CA LEU A 263 -2.90 -1.23 -3.81
C LEU A 263 -4.31 -1.38 -4.42
N ALA A 264 -5.12 -2.28 -3.85
CA ALA A 264 -6.51 -2.47 -4.27
C ALA A 264 -7.37 -1.22 -4.00
N ALA A 265 -7.19 -0.59 -2.84
CA ALA A 265 -7.89 0.67 -2.52
C ALA A 265 -7.51 1.79 -3.50
N ALA A 266 -6.23 1.90 -3.88
CA ALA A 266 -5.75 2.90 -4.82
C ALA A 266 -6.33 2.75 -6.24
N VAL A 267 -6.72 1.53 -6.64
CA VAL A 267 -7.36 1.26 -7.94
C VAL A 267 -8.89 1.14 -7.84
N GLY A 268 -9.48 1.56 -6.72
CA GLY A 268 -10.93 1.59 -6.52
C GLY A 268 -11.56 0.23 -6.20
N THR A 269 -10.78 -0.83 -6.00
CA THR A 269 -11.32 -2.15 -5.67
C THR A 269 -11.76 -2.20 -4.21
N ARG A 270 -12.98 -2.67 -3.96
CA ARG A 270 -13.50 -2.85 -2.62
C ARG A 270 -12.63 -3.81 -1.82
N CYS A 271 -12.16 -3.38 -0.65
CA CYS A 271 -11.38 -4.22 0.27
C CYS A 271 -12.25 -4.71 1.43
N VAL A 272 -12.19 -6.01 1.70
CA VAL A 272 -12.57 -6.59 2.98
C VAL A 272 -11.28 -6.89 3.72
N ALA A 273 -10.93 -6.02 4.67
CA ALA A 273 -9.62 -5.98 5.30
C ALA A 273 -9.67 -6.45 6.75
N LEU A 274 -8.81 -7.41 7.07
CA LEU A 274 -8.68 -8.02 8.38
C LEU A 274 -7.66 -7.23 9.22
N PHE A 275 -8.14 -6.57 10.28
CA PHE A 275 -7.33 -5.74 11.16
C PHE A 275 -7.17 -6.34 12.55
N GLY A 276 -5.93 -6.46 12.98
CA GLY A 276 -5.56 -6.99 14.29
C GLY A 276 -4.77 -5.98 15.14
N PRO A 277 -3.41 -6.01 15.08
CA PRO A 277 -2.56 -5.22 15.96
C PRO A 277 -2.44 -3.73 15.60
N THR A 278 -3.03 -3.29 14.52
CA THR A 278 -2.94 -1.93 13.97
C THR A 278 -4.29 -1.23 13.97
N SER A 279 -4.29 0.12 13.81
CA SER A 279 -5.53 0.92 13.75
C SER A 279 -5.93 1.16 12.30
N PRO A 280 -7.12 0.74 11.90
CA PRO A 280 -7.64 1.03 10.56
C PRO A 280 -7.86 2.53 10.32
N ASP A 281 -8.17 3.32 11.34
CA ASP A 281 -8.36 4.77 11.23
C ASP A 281 -7.10 5.48 10.72
N ARG A 282 -5.93 4.87 10.95
CA ARG A 282 -4.67 5.43 10.50
C ARG A 282 -4.19 4.88 9.17
N THR A 283 -4.32 3.58 8.97
CA THR A 283 -3.73 2.84 7.85
C THR A 283 -4.71 1.86 7.21
N GLY A 284 -6.00 2.10 7.32
CA GLY A 284 -7.00 1.35 6.58
C GLY A 284 -6.93 1.60 5.08
N PRO A 285 -7.68 0.85 4.29
CA PRO A 285 -7.86 1.17 2.89
C PRO A 285 -8.59 2.52 2.77
N TRP A 286 -8.09 3.41 1.91
CA TRP A 286 -8.69 4.72 1.73
C TRP A 286 -10.00 4.64 0.95
N GLY A 287 -11.06 5.19 1.53
CA GLY A 287 -12.40 5.23 0.94
C GLY A 287 -13.47 4.64 1.87
N ALA A 288 -14.71 5.10 1.72
CA ALA A 288 -15.81 4.69 2.59
C ALA A 288 -16.44 3.33 2.22
N HIS A 289 -16.17 2.83 1.00
CA HIS A 289 -16.77 1.59 0.46
C HIS A 289 -16.07 0.30 0.92
N HIS A 290 -14.99 0.43 1.70
CA HIS A 290 -14.26 -0.72 2.22
C HIS A 290 -14.89 -1.27 3.50
N ARG A 291 -14.63 -2.54 3.81
CA ARG A 291 -15.09 -3.20 5.03
C ARG A 291 -13.91 -3.62 5.90
N ILE A 292 -13.91 -3.20 7.14
CA ILE A 292 -12.91 -3.61 8.13
C ILE A 292 -13.51 -4.68 9.02
N LEU A 293 -12.84 -5.82 9.14
CA LEU A 293 -13.19 -6.90 10.04
C LEU A 293 -12.12 -7.06 11.14
N ARG A 294 -12.58 -7.16 12.37
CA ARG A 294 -11.74 -7.43 13.54
C ARG A 294 -12.58 -8.01 14.67
N SER A 295 -11.98 -8.84 15.50
CA SER A 295 -12.64 -9.27 16.73
C SER A 295 -12.12 -8.51 17.94
N ALA A 296 -12.82 -8.66 19.07
CA ALA A 296 -12.45 -8.01 20.31
C ALA A 296 -11.10 -8.55 20.83
N CYS A 297 -10.20 -7.62 21.16
CA CYS A 297 -8.92 -7.94 21.79
C CYS A 297 -8.55 -6.81 22.76
N PRO A 298 -8.29 -7.10 24.05
CA PRO A 298 -8.02 -6.07 25.06
C PRO A 298 -6.71 -5.33 24.83
N LYS A 299 -5.83 -5.86 23.99
CA LYS A 299 -4.53 -5.24 23.66
C LYS A 299 -4.53 -4.52 22.31
N ALA A 300 -5.57 -4.62 21.48
CA ALA A 300 -5.60 -3.96 20.18
C ALA A 300 -5.93 -2.46 20.30
N PRO A 301 -5.21 -1.61 19.56
CA PRO A 301 -4.11 -1.87 18.64
C PRO A 301 -2.74 -1.93 19.35
N CYS A 302 -2.18 -3.13 19.54
CA CYS A 302 -0.93 -3.33 20.28
C CYS A 302 0.35 -2.98 19.50
N ARG A 303 0.30 -2.90 18.18
CA ARG A 303 1.41 -2.62 17.26
C ARG A 303 2.62 -3.55 17.43
N LYS A 304 2.41 -4.78 17.86
CA LYS A 304 3.45 -5.79 18.01
C LYS A 304 3.49 -6.71 16.80
N ARG A 305 4.68 -7.10 16.34
CA ARG A 305 4.86 -8.00 15.20
C ARG A 305 4.48 -9.45 15.52
N VAL A 306 4.61 -9.83 16.79
CA VAL A 306 4.19 -11.11 17.34
C VAL A 306 3.12 -10.83 18.39
N CYS A 307 2.09 -11.67 18.47
CA CYS A 307 0.99 -11.47 19.40
C CYS A 307 1.47 -11.60 20.86
N PRO A 308 1.35 -10.55 21.69
CA PRO A 308 1.82 -10.59 23.08
C PRO A 308 0.96 -11.49 23.98
N LEU A 309 -0.21 -11.93 23.52
CA LEU A 309 -1.09 -12.85 24.23
C LEU A 309 -0.98 -14.29 23.71
N GLY A 310 -0.21 -14.53 22.62
CA GLY A 310 -0.11 -15.82 21.96
C GLY A 310 -1.38 -16.32 21.25
N THR A 311 -2.52 -15.66 21.45
CA THR A 311 -3.84 -16.13 21.01
C THR A 311 -4.26 -15.67 19.64
N GLY A 312 -3.67 -14.57 19.12
CA GLY A 312 -4.13 -13.92 17.89
C GLY A 312 -5.60 -13.47 17.93
N ALA A 313 -6.19 -13.27 19.12
CA ALA A 313 -7.63 -13.07 19.35
C ALA A 313 -8.25 -11.98 18.48
N CYS A 314 -7.51 -10.93 18.15
CA CYS A 314 -7.99 -9.84 17.27
C CYS A 314 -8.32 -10.29 15.84
N LEU A 315 -7.86 -11.43 15.39
CA LEU A 315 -8.12 -12.00 14.07
C LEU A 315 -8.80 -13.37 14.14
N SER A 316 -8.39 -14.23 15.07
CA SER A 316 -8.92 -15.61 15.18
C SER A 316 -10.44 -15.66 15.46
N GLY A 317 -10.99 -14.61 16.07
CA GLY A 317 -12.42 -14.47 16.32
C GLY A 317 -13.25 -14.06 15.11
N VAL A 318 -12.63 -13.61 14.02
CA VAL A 318 -13.34 -13.36 12.75
C VAL A 318 -13.57 -14.69 12.04
N SER A 319 -14.83 -15.03 11.75
CA SER A 319 -15.17 -16.27 11.05
C SER A 319 -15.01 -16.12 9.52
N ALA A 320 -14.80 -17.25 8.84
CA ALA A 320 -14.79 -17.26 7.37
C ALA A 320 -16.16 -16.86 6.79
N ALA A 321 -17.26 -17.27 7.42
CA ALA A 321 -18.60 -16.90 7.00
C ALA A 321 -18.85 -15.39 7.08
N GLU A 322 -18.37 -14.72 8.14
CA GLU A 322 -18.43 -13.25 8.29
C GLU A 322 -17.61 -12.55 7.18
N ALA A 323 -16.39 -13.03 6.92
CA ALA A 323 -15.54 -12.47 5.86
C ALA A 323 -16.17 -12.63 4.48
N VAL A 324 -16.75 -13.79 4.20
CA VAL A 324 -17.46 -14.08 2.92
C VAL A 324 -18.72 -13.22 2.79
N SER A 325 -19.55 -13.09 3.83
CA SER A 325 -20.69 -12.18 3.82
C SER A 325 -20.25 -10.76 3.48
N ALA A 326 -19.22 -10.25 4.17
CA ALA A 326 -18.70 -8.93 3.90
C ALA A 326 -18.16 -8.75 2.47
N VAL A 327 -17.60 -9.79 1.84
CA VAL A 327 -17.22 -9.77 0.42
C VAL A 327 -18.45 -9.70 -0.45
N LEU A 328 -19.48 -10.53 -0.19
CA LEU A 328 -20.65 -10.68 -1.04
C LEU A 328 -21.66 -9.53 -0.90
N ASP A 329 -21.73 -8.86 0.25
CA ASP A 329 -22.63 -7.73 0.50
C ASP A 329 -22.37 -6.51 -0.41
N GLY A 330 -21.27 -6.49 -1.14
CA GLY A 330 -20.89 -5.39 -2.01
C GLY A 330 -20.75 -5.76 -3.49
N ILE A 331 -21.23 -6.96 -3.88
CA ILE A 331 -21.09 -7.48 -5.23
C ILE A 331 -22.45 -7.79 -5.84
#